data_63bf0f1bf1462666a91b40f2608e115d
#
_entry.id   63bf0f1bf1462666a91b40f2608e115d
#
_cell.length_a   1.000
_cell.length_b   1.000
_cell.length_c   1.000
_cell.angle_alpha   90.00
_cell.angle_beta   90.00
_cell.angle_gamma   90.00
#
_symmetry.space_group_name_H-M   'P 1'
#
loop_
_entity.id
_entity.type
_entity.pdbx_description
1 polymer ?
#
loop_
_entity_poly.entity_id
_entity_poly.type
_entity_poly.pdbx_seq_one_letter_code
_entity_poly.pdbx_strand_id
1 'polypeptide(L)'
;MIKVLIADDQELIRQSLSIVLNTKEGIEVTDTVANGQEVIASVRKNRPDVILMDIRMPKMDGVQCTKIIKDNYSEIKIIILTTFDDDEYVYNALKWGASGYLLKGVSMDGLTNAIRTVYSGQAMINPDIATKVVRLFSQMAKADYVVDVDQKRTENLTKTEWKIINEVGRGSSN
;
A
#
# COMPACT_ATOMS: atom_id res chain seq x y z
N MET A 1 -23.05 -11.01 2.92
CA MET A 1 -22.08 -11.78 2.13
C MET A 1 -21.04 -10.80 1.64
N ILE A 2 -19.75 -11.05 1.85
CA ILE A 2 -18.64 -10.16 1.44
C ILE A 2 -18.35 -10.41 -0.03
N LYS A 3 -18.53 -9.38 -0.87
CA LYS A 3 -18.26 -9.44 -2.32
C LYS A 3 -16.79 -9.23 -2.59
N VAL A 4 -16.14 -10.19 -3.22
CA VAL A 4 -14.70 -10.18 -3.48
C VAL A 4 -14.44 -10.14 -4.99
N LEU A 5 -13.60 -9.21 -5.43
CA LEU A 5 -13.02 -9.18 -6.78
C LEU A 5 -11.58 -9.69 -6.68
N ILE A 6 -11.16 -10.58 -7.58
CA ILE A 6 -9.79 -11.10 -7.65
C ILE A 6 -9.11 -10.54 -8.90
N ALA A 7 -7.96 -9.88 -8.73
CA ALA A 7 -7.14 -9.34 -9.80
C ALA A 7 -5.72 -9.92 -9.74
N ASP A 8 -5.37 -10.74 -10.72
CA ASP A 8 -4.08 -11.43 -10.83
C ASP A 8 -3.85 -11.78 -12.30
N ASP A 9 -2.65 -11.64 -12.84
CA ASP A 9 -2.37 -11.96 -14.23
C ASP A 9 -2.34 -13.47 -14.51
N GLN A 10 -2.10 -14.28 -13.47
CA GLN A 10 -2.02 -15.74 -13.56
C GLN A 10 -3.41 -16.38 -13.46
N GLU A 11 -3.88 -16.93 -14.57
CA GLU A 11 -5.22 -17.54 -14.65
C GLU A 11 -5.43 -18.66 -13.62
N LEU A 12 -4.43 -19.52 -13.42
CA LEU A 12 -4.53 -20.62 -12.46
C LEU A 12 -4.73 -20.11 -11.01
N ILE A 13 -4.07 -19.02 -10.65
CA ILE A 13 -4.24 -18.39 -9.34
C ILE A 13 -5.65 -17.86 -9.18
N ARG A 14 -6.14 -17.10 -10.18
CA ARG A 14 -7.52 -16.56 -10.16
C ARG A 14 -8.56 -17.66 -9.98
N GLN A 15 -8.46 -18.74 -10.78
CA GLN A 15 -9.39 -19.86 -10.73
C GLN A 15 -9.33 -20.57 -9.37
N SER A 16 -8.14 -20.89 -8.90
CA SER A 16 -7.94 -21.57 -7.61
C SER A 16 -8.50 -20.77 -6.44
N LEU A 17 -8.18 -19.47 -6.37
CA LEU A 17 -8.69 -18.58 -5.33
C LEU A 17 -10.22 -18.46 -5.40
N SER A 18 -10.78 -18.31 -6.61
CA SER A 18 -12.23 -18.21 -6.80
C SER A 18 -12.97 -19.46 -6.32
N ILE A 19 -12.48 -20.64 -6.71
CA ILE A 19 -13.09 -21.91 -6.28
C ILE A 19 -13.06 -22.01 -4.74
N VAL A 20 -11.90 -21.82 -4.12
CA VAL A 20 -11.75 -22.03 -2.68
C VAL A 20 -12.49 -20.94 -1.88
N LEU A 21 -12.42 -19.66 -2.27
CA LEU A 21 -13.12 -18.61 -1.54
C LEU A 21 -14.64 -18.74 -1.61
N ASN A 22 -15.19 -19.22 -2.72
CA ASN A 22 -16.63 -19.49 -2.84
C ASN A 22 -17.10 -20.67 -1.97
N THR A 23 -16.20 -21.50 -1.43
CA THR A 23 -16.56 -22.51 -0.41
C THR A 23 -16.64 -21.95 1.00
N LYS A 24 -16.15 -20.74 1.22
CA LYS A 24 -16.09 -20.12 2.55
C LYS A 24 -17.38 -19.38 2.85
N GLU A 25 -18.00 -19.70 3.99
CA GLU A 25 -19.25 -19.07 4.43
C GLU A 25 -19.10 -17.53 4.51
N GLY A 26 -20.08 -16.83 3.96
CA GLY A 26 -20.15 -15.37 3.99
C GLY A 26 -19.24 -14.64 2.98
N ILE A 27 -18.59 -15.36 2.05
CA ILE A 27 -17.76 -14.79 0.98
C ILE A 27 -18.34 -15.19 -0.38
N GLU A 28 -18.35 -14.25 -1.32
CA GLU A 28 -18.75 -14.45 -2.71
C GLU A 28 -17.72 -13.79 -3.63
N VAL A 29 -17.11 -14.56 -4.51
CA VAL A 29 -16.27 -14.00 -5.58
C VAL A 29 -17.17 -13.55 -6.73
N THR A 30 -17.28 -12.25 -6.91
CA THR A 30 -18.20 -11.64 -7.88
C THR A 30 -17.58 -11.50 -9.27
N ASP A 31 -16.25 -11.43 -9.35
CA ASP A 31 -15.54 -11.36 -10.64
C ASP A 31 -14.05 -11.73 -10.46
N THR A 32 -13.39 -12.09 -11.59
CA THR A 32 -11.96 -12.36 -11.65
C THR A 32 -11.38 -11.70 -12.90
N VAL A 33 -10.31 -10.93 -12.77
CA VAL A 33 -9.74 -10.10 -13.83
C VAL A 33 -8.22 -10.20 -13.89
N ALA A 34 -7.62 -9.90 -15.04
CA ALA A 34 -6.20 -10.15 -15.30
C ALA A 34 -5.31 -8.89 -15.26
N ASN A 35 -5.87 -7.69 -15.07
CA ASN A 35 -5.10 -6.44 -15.05
C ASN A 35 -5.91 -5.30 -14.42
N GLY A 36 -5.21 -4.22 -14.06
CA GLY A 36 -5.83 -3.07 -13.39
C GLY A 36 -6.90 -2.33 -14.22
N GLN A 37 -6.83 -2.35 -15.55
CA GLN A 37 -7.87 -1.73 -16.39
C GLN A 37 -9.19 -2.51 -16.27
N GLU A 38 -9.10 -3.84 -16.25
CA GLU A 38 -10.26 -4.71 -16.05
C GLU A 38 -10.83 -4.57 -14.62
N VAL A 39 -9.98 -4.35 -13.60
CA VAL A 39 -10.46 -4.02 -12.25
C VAL A 39 -11.35 -2.79 -12.27
N ILE A 40 -10.90 -1.70 -12.89
CA ILE A 40 -11.69 -0.46 -12.97
C ILE A 40 -13.01 -0.68 -13.69
N ALA A 41 -13.01 -1.45 -14.79
CA ALA A 41 -14.22 -1.78 -15.53
C ALA A 41 -15.19 -2.63 -14.70
N SER A 42 -14.68 -3.64 -13.98
CA SER A 42 -15.47 -4.50 -13.10
C SER A 42 -16.08 -3.73 -11.92
N VAL A 43 -15.30 -2.88 -11.25
CA VAL A 43 -15.76 -2.04 -10.12
C VAL A 43 -16.89 -1.10 -10.55
N ARG A 44 -16.83 -0.53 -11.75
CA ARG A 44 -17.91 0.32 -12.28
C ARG A 44 -19.22 -0.42 -12.49
N LYS A 45 -19.13 -1.69 -12.83
CA LYS A 45 -20.29 -2.57 -13.12
C LYS A 45 -20.88 -3.18 -11.84
N ASN A 46 -20.02 -3.73 -10.99
CA ASN A 46 -20.39 -4.38 -9.74
C ASN A 46 -19.39 -3.97 -8.65
N ARG A 47 -19.76 -3.10 -7.73
CA ARG A 47 -18.90 -2.68 -6.65
C ARG A 47 -18.62 -3.85 -5.69
N PRO A 48 -17.37 -4.34 -5.59
CA PRO A 48 -16.99 -5.29 -4.56
C PRO A 48 -16.80 -4.60 -3.22
N ASP A 49 -16.86 -5.37 -2.14
CA ASP A 49 -16.47 -4.90 -0.81
C ASP A 49 -14.95 -4.95 -0.62
N VAL A 50 -14.33 -6.02 -1.15
CA VAL A 50 -12.89 -6.29 -1.05
C VAL A 50 -12.31 -6.65 -2.42
N ILE A 51 -11.15 -6.11 -2.74
CA ILE A 51 -10.36 -6.50 -3.92
C ILE A 51 -9.10 -7.22 -3.42
N LEU A 52 -8.86 -8.43 -3.89
CA LEU A 52 -7.56 -9.09 -3.82
C LEU A 52 -6.77 -8.66 -5.06
N MET A 53 -5.68 -7.94 -4.88
CA MET A 53 -4.96 -7.27 -5.94
C MET A 53 -3.51 -7.74 -6.03
N ASP A 54 -3.11 -8.37 -7.13
CA ASP A 54 -1.69 -8.55 -7.40
C ASP A 54 -1.06 -7.23 -7.83
N ILE A 55 0.23 -7.08 -7.58
CA ILE A 55 1.00 -5.89 -7.99
C ILE A 55 1.36 -5.97 -9.47
N ARG A 56 2.02 -7.05 -9.88
CA ARG A 56 2.53 -7.15 -11.25
C ARG A 56 1.48 -7.71 -12.19
N MET A 57 0.79 -6.81 -12.85
CA MET A 57 -0.18 -7.13 -13.89
C MET A 57 0.12 -6.33 -15.16
N PRO A 58 -0.20 -6.87 -16.36
CA PRO A 58 -0.03 -6.14 -17.61
C PRO A 58 -0.97 -4.92 -17.70
N LYS A 59 -0.65 -3.98 -18.60
CA LYS A 59 -1.43 -2.77 -18.91
C LYS A 59 -1.49 -1.75 -17.77
N MET A 60 -1.82 -2.16 -16.55
CA MET A 60 -1.88 -1.35 -15.35
C MET A 60 -1.56 -2.22 -14.14
N ASP A 61 -0.55 -1.86 -13.39
CA ASP A 61 -0.15 -2.55 -12.16
C ASP A 61 -1.11 -2.31 -10.99
N GLY A 62 -1.00 -3.15 -9.96
CA GLY A 62 -1.90 -3.11 -8.81
C GLY A 62 -1.73 -1.86 -7.94
N VAL A 63 -0.53 -1.25 -7.90
CA VAL A 63 -0.29 -0.03 -7.12
C VAL A 63 -0.98 1.17 -7.77
N GLN A 64 -0.82 1.34 -9.09
CA GLN A 64 -1.52 2.38 -9.85
C GLN A 64 -3.04 2.19 -9.76
N CYS A 65 -3.50 0.93 -9.91
CA CYS A 65 -4.91 0.58 -9.79
C CYS A 65 -5.46 0.92 -8.40
N THR A 66 -4.70 0.59 -7.33
CA THR A 66 -5.07 0.92 -5.95
C THR A 66 -5.31 2.41 -5.78
N LYS A 67 -4.40 3.26 -6.29
CA LYS A 67 -4.56 4.71 -6.24
C LYS A 67 -5.86 5.15 -6.91
N ILE A 68 -6.11 4.73 -8.14
CA ILE A 68 -7.30 5.12 -8.91
C ILE A 68 -8.59 4.67 -8.21
N ILE A 69 -8.61 3.43 -7.69
CA ILE A 69 -9.79 2.91 -6.97
C ILE A 69 -10.01 3.72 -5.69
N LYS A 70 -8.97 3.99 -4.91
CA LYS A 70 -9.11 4.75 -3.66
C LYS A 70 -9.50 6.20 -3.85
N ASP A 71 -9.04 6.85 -4.93
CA ASP A 71 -9.44 8.22 -5.28
C ASP A 71 -10.93 8.33 -5.66
N ASN A 72 -11.54 7.26 -6.20
CA ASN A 72 -12.93 7.27 -6.70
C ASN A 72 -13.91 6.46 -5.85
N TYR A 73 -13.44 5.44 -5.10
CA TYR A 73 -14.22 4.48 -4.33
C TYR A 73 -13.50 4.17 -3.01
N SER A 74 -13.41 5.15 -2.12
CA SER A 74 -12.65 5.06 -0.87
C SER A 74 -13.15 3.97 0.08
N GLU A 75 -14.42 3.59 -0.03
CA GLU A 75 -15.05 2.54 0.76
C GLU A 75 -14.54 1.13 0.43
N ILE A 76 -14.14 0.88 -0.83
CA ILE A 76 -13.66 -0.44 -1.27
C ILE A 76 -12.35 -0.77 -0.56
N LYS A 77 -12.30 -1.93 0.08
CA LYS A 77 -11.10 -2.42 0.74
C LYS A 77 -10.18 -3.12 -0.26
N ILE A 78 -8.88 -2.88 -0.18
CA ILE A 78 -7.91 -3.49 -1.09
C ILE A 78 -6.87 -4.24 -0.27
N ILE A 79 -6.74 -5.54 -0.51
CA ILE A 79 -5.66 -6.38 -0.01
C ILE A 79 -4.71 -6.64 -1.17
N ILE A 80 -3.50 -6.17 -1.05
CA ILE A 80 -2.42 -6.58 -1.94
C ILE A 80 -2.08 -8.04 -1.63
N LEU A 81 -2.11 -8.89 -2.63
CA LEU A 81 -1.76 -10.31 -2.55
C LEU A 81 -0.74 -10.62 -3.65
N THR A 82 0.53 -10.67 -3.29
CA THR A 82 1.62 -10.71 -4.27
C THR A 82 2.81 -11.56 -3.78
N THR A 83 3.70 -11.92 -4.69
CA THR A 83 5.01 -12.51 -4.38
C THR A 83 6.08 -11.46 -4.10
N PHE A 84 5.79 -10.17 -4.31
CA PHE A 84 6.75 -9.09 -4.20
C PHE A 84 6.62 -8.38 -2.86
N ASP A 85 7.77 -8.16 -2.23
CA ASP A 85 7.87 -7.51 -0.93
C ASP A 85 8.90 -6.36 -0.91
N ASP A 86 9.27 -5.85 -2.12
CA ASP A 86 10.17 -4.72 -2.25
C ASP A 86 9.62 -3.49 -1.52
N ASP A 87 10.50 -2.76 -0.85
CA ASP A 87 10.14 -1.61 -0.02
C ASP A 87 9.31 -0.56 -0.78
N GLU A 88 9.62 -0.33 -2.06
CA GLU A 88 8.90 0.62 -2.91
C GLU A 88 7.43 0.21 -3.15
N TYR A 89 7.18 -1.07 -3.42
CA TYR A 89 5.81 -1.58 -3.61
C TYR A 89 5.01 -1.54 -2.31
N VAL A 90 5.63 -1.96 -1.20
CA VAL A 90 4.99 -1.90 0.13
C VAL A 90 4.61 -0.47 0.47
N TYR A 91 5.56 0.46 0.34
CA TYR A 91 5.35 1.87 0.64
C TYR A 91 4.23 2.48 -0.23
N ASN A 92 4.32 2.32 -1.54
CA ASN A 92 3.35 2.93 -2.45
C ASN A 92 1.95 2.35 -2.30
N ALA A 93 1.80 1.02 -2.12
CA ALA A 93 0.50 0.40 -1.92
C ALA A 93 -0.18 0.93 -0.65
N LEU A 94 0.54 1.02 0.46
CA LEU A 94 0.00 1.52 1.73
C LEU A 94 -0.26 3.03 1.68
N LYS A 95 0.64 3.80 1.07
CA LYS A 95 0.47 5.25 0.83
C LYS A 95 -0.82 5.55 0.07
N TRP A 96 -1.17 4.74 -0.91
CA TRP A 96 -2.39 4.89 -1.70
C TRP A 96 -3.62 4.24 -1.07
N GLY A 97 -3.52 3.77 0.18
CA GLY A 97 -4.67 3.34 0.97
C GLY A 97 -5.03 1.86 0.84
N ALA A 98 -4.10 0.98 0.48
CA ALA A 98 -4.30 -0.45 0.63
C ALA A 98 -4.66 -0.78 2.09
N SER A 99 -5.69 -1.60 2.28
CA SER A 99 -6.18 -2.00 3.60
C SER A 99 -5.43 -3.22 4.16
N GLY A 100 -4.71 -3.93 3.30
CA GLY A 100 -3.88 -5.07 3.67
C GLY A 100 -2.77 -5.33 2.66
N TYR A 101 -1.73 -6.03 3.13
CA TYR A 101 -0.61 -6.48 2.31
C TYR A 101 -0.19 -7.88 2.75
N LEU A 102 -0.35 -8.86 1.88
CA LEU A 102 -0.07 -10.27 2.13
C LEU A 102 0.82 -10.84 1.03
N LEU A 103 1.68 -11.75 1.40
CA LEU A 103 2.45 -12.54 0.43
C LEU A 103 1.65 -13.75 -0.05
N LYS A 104 1.81 -14.15 -1.32
CA LYS A 104 1.16 -15.32 -1.95
C LYS A 104 1.63 -16.65 -1.35
N GLY A 105 1.95 -16.75 -0.10
CA GLY A 105 2.24 -17.96 0.66
C GLY A 105 1.33 -18.11 1.86
N VAL A 106 0.42 -17.13 2.04
CA VAL A 106 -0.54 -17.17 3.12
C VAL A 106 -1.49 -18.37 2.96
N SER A 107 -1.85 -19.03 4.06
CA SER A 107 -2.83 -20.10 4.03
C SER A 107 -4.22 -19.58 3.62
N MET A 108 -5.06 -20.45 3.07
CA MET A 108 -6.43 -20.07 2.69
C MET A 108 -7.27 -19.58 3.87
N ASP A 109 -7.06 -20.12 5.05
CA ASP A 109 -7.72 -19.65 6.27
C ASP A 109 -7.18 -18.28 6.70
N GLY A 110 -5.87 -18.04 6.54
CA GLY A 110 -5.25 -16.74 6.75
C GLY A 110 -5.79 -15.68 5.78
N LEU A 111 -5.93 -16.02 4.48
CA LEU A 111 -6.52 -15.13 3.48
C LEU A 111 -8.00 -14.84 3.77
N THR A 112 -8.77 -15.87 4.12
CA THR A 112 -10.18 -15.73 4.51
C THR A 112 -10.36 -14.81 5.72
N ASN A 113 -9.50 -14.99 6.73
CA ASN A 113 -9.47 -14.11 7.91
C ASN A 113 -9.10 -12.67 7.54
N ALA A 114 -8.10 -12.48 6.67
CA ALA A 114 -7.71 -11.15 6.19
C ALA A 114 -8.86 -10.43 5.48
N ILE A 115 -9.61 -11.12 4.61
CA ILE A 115 -10.79 -10.56 3.93
C ILE A 115 -11.82 -10.07 4.97
N ARG A 116 -12.15 -10.88 5.98
CA ARG A 116 -13.08 -10.50 7.04
C ARG A 116 -12.57 -9.33 7.88
N THR A 117 -11.30 -9.35 8.23
CA THR A 117 -10.64 -8.31 9.02
C THR A 117 -10.67 -6.96 8.31
N VAL A 118 -10.28 -6.90 7.02
CA VAL A 118 -10.30 -5.62 6.30
C VAL A 118 -11.73 -5.16 5.99
N TYR A 119 -12.65 -6.09 5.75
CA TYR A 119 -14.08 -5.76 5.59
C TYR A 119 -14.65 -5.10 6.85
N SER A 120 -14.22 -5.52 8.04
CA SER A 120 -14.61 -4.89 9.33
C SER A 120 -13.94 -3.53 9.58
N GLY A 121 -13.06 -3.08 8.68
CA GLY A 121 -12.38 -1.78 8.77
C GLY A 121 -11.00 -1.81 9.43
N GLN A 122 -10.48 -2.98 9.79
CA GLN A 122 -9.15 -3.14 10.37
C GLN A 122 -8.11 -3.36 9.25
N ALA A 123 -6.84 -3.03 9.51
CA ALA A 123 -5.75 -3.34 8.60
C ALA A 123 -5.22 -4.76 8.82
N MET A 124 -4.78 -5.41 7.73
CA MET A 124 -4.16 -6.74 7.80
C MET A 124 -2.84 -6.77 7.02
N ILE A 125 -1.75 -6.88 7.76
CA ILE A 125 -0.39 -6.94 7.21
C ILE A 125 0.30 -8.16 7.82
N ASN A 126 0.98 -8.98 7.00
CA ASN A 126 1.73 -10.09 7.57
C ASN A 126 2.98 -9.57 8.33
N PRO A 127 3.53 -10.34 9.29
CA PRO A 127 4.61 -9.88 10.18
C PRO A 127 5.87 -9.39 9.44
N ASP A 128 6.25 -10.04 8.33
CA ASP A 128 7.44 -9.67 7.56
C ASP A 128 7.26 -8.28 6.92
N ILE A 129 6.09 -8.03 6.37
CA ILE A 129 5.75 -6.72 5.81
C ILE A 129 5.61 -5.66 6.91
N ALA A 130 5.04 -6.02 8.08
CA ALA A 130 4.93 -5.09 9.21
C ALA A 130 6.31 -4.59 9.67
N THR A 131 7.32 -5.46 9.71
CA THR A 131 8.70 -5.08 10.02
C THR A 131 9.26 -4.07 9.01
N LYS A 132 8.99 -4.25 7.71
CA LYS A 132 9.39 -3.31 6.66
C LYS A 132 8.68 -1.95 6.82
N VAL A 133 7.40 -1.97 7.09
CA VAL A 133 6.60 -0.74 7.32
C VAL A 133 7.16 0.09 8.47
N VAL A 134 7.47 -0.55 9.62
CA VAL A 134 8.07 0.13 10.77
C VAL A 134 9.44 0.73 10.41
N ARG A 135 10.27 -0.01 9.67
CA ARG A 135 11.57 0.49 9.20
C ARG A 135 11.42 1.71 8.28
N LEU A 136 10.54 1.63 7.28
CA LEU A 136 10.27 2.73 6.34
C LEU A 136 9.77 3.97 7.08
N PHE A 137 8.83 3.81 7.99
CA PHE A 137 8.32 4.91 8.82
C PHE A 137 9.43 5.56 9.66
N SER A 138 10.30 4.75 10.27
CA SER A 138 11.43 5.25 11.07
C SER A 138 12.44 6.04 10.23
N GLN A 139 12.66 5.65 8.98
CA GLN A 139 13.54 6.39 8.06
C GLN A 139 12.95 7.73 7.66
N MET A 140 11.66 7.78 7.36
CA MET A 140 10.95 9.02 7.02
C MET A 140 10.92 9.98 8.20
N ALA A 141 10.59 9.51 9.39
CA ALA A 141 10.56 10.34 10.59
C ALA A 141 11.94 10.97 10.92
N LYS A 142 13.05 10.27 10.63
CA LYS A 142 14.39 10.83 10.77
C LYS A 142 14.67 11.92 9.74
N ALA A 143 14.25 11.74 8.51
CA ALA A 143 14.42 12.73 7.44
C ALA A 143 13.66 14.02 7.76
N ASP A 144 12.40 13.92 8.17
CA ASP A 144 11.56 15.06 8.54
C ASP A 144 12.12 15.79 9.79
N TYR A 145 12.63 15.04 10.77
CA TYR A 145 13.22 15.63 11.99
C TYR A 145 14.50 16.41 11.71
N VAL A 146 15.35 15.94 10.80
CA VAL A 146 16.58 16.66 10.40
C VAL A 146 16.24 17.99 9.72
N VAL A 147 15.23 18.02 8.85
CA VAL A 147 14.78 19.25 8.18
C VAL A 147 14.22 20.27 9.19
N ASP A 148 13.40 19.83 10.15
CA ASP A 148 12.81 20.73 11.17
C ASP A 148 13.84 21.31 12.15
N VAL A 149 14.87 20.53 12.50
CA VAL A 149 15.99 21.02 13.35
C VAL A 149 16.83 22.05 12.63
N ASP A 150 17.10 21.88 11.34
CA ASP A 150 17.88 22.87 10.58
C ASP A 150 17.08 24.16 10.32
N GLN A 151 15.77 24.07 10.03
CA GLN A 151 14.92 25.26 9.90
C GLN A 151 14.80 26.03 11.24
N LYS A 152 14.55 25.35 12.35
CA LYS A 152 14.49 26.00 13.68
C LYS A 152 15.81 26.59 14.12
N ARG A 153 16.95 26.01 13.71
CA ARG A 153 18.28 26.61 13.99
C ARG A 153 18.52 27.88 13.19
N THR A 154 18.06 27.96 11.96
CA THR A 154 18.22 29.15 11.11
C THR A 154 17.25 30.26 11.47
N GLU A 155 16.04 29.98 11.91
CA GLU A 155 15.06 30.99 12.34
C GLU A 155 15.41 31.71 13.66
N ASN A 156 16.23 31.07 14.50
CA ASN A 156 16.63 31.63 15.79
C ASN A 156 17.99 32.37 15.77
N LEU A 157 18.66 32.47 14.62
CA LEU A 157 19.92 33.21 14.52
C LEU A 157 19.66 34.69 14.39
N THR A 158 20.24 35.45 15.30
CA THR A 158 20.23 36.94 15.25
C THR A 158 21.04 37.42 14.03
N LYS A 159 20.77 38.64 13.58
CA LYS A 159 21.51 39.26 12.46
C LYS A 159 23.02 39.30 12.71
N THR A 160 23.44 39.33 13.95
CA THR A 160 24.85 39.33 14.37
C THR A 160 25.48 37.94 14.21
N GLU A 161 24.77 36.89 14.58
CA GLU A 161 25.24 35.50 14.44
C GLU A 161 25.34 35.09 12.96
N TRP A 162 24.40 35.53 12.12
CA TRP A 162 24.48 35.39 10.67
C TRP A 162 25.73 36.05 10.07
N LYS A 163 26.12 37.21 10.58
CA LYS A 163 27.29 37.93 10.13
C LYS A 163 28.58 37.20 10.48
N ILE A 164 28.67 36.63 11.70
CA ILE A 164 29.80 35.84 12.17
C ILE A 164 29.96 34.56 11.34
N ILE A 165 28.87 33.82 11.05
CA ILE A 165 28.89 32.61 10.25
C ILE A 165 29.38 32.89 8.82
N ASN A 166 28.93 33.99 8.21
CA ASN A 166 29.38 34.38 6.88
C ASN A 166 30.84 34.83 6.81
N GLU A 167 31.36 35.42 7.86
CA GLU A 167 32.78 35.79 7.94
C GLU A 167 33.70 34.58 8.16
N VAL A 168 33.30 33.64 9.02
CA VAL A 168 34.01 32.37 9.24
C VAL A 168 33.96 31.48 8.02
N GLY A 169 32.79 31.39 7.31
CA GLY A 169 32.62 30.62 6.09
C GLY A 169 33.38 31.14 4.87
N ARG A 170 33.80 32.42 4.88
CA ARG A 170 34.62 33.04 3.82
C ARG A 170 36.12 32.82 3.98
N GLY A 171 36.55 32.08 4.99
CA GLY A 171 37.94 31.68 5.20
C GLY A 171 38.88 32.88 5.18
N SER A 172 39.11 33.49 6.32
CA SER A 172 40.31 34.34 6.45
C SER A 172 41.52 33.45 6.30
N SER A 173 42.01 33.34 5.08
CA SER A 173 43.35 32.87 4.83
C SER A 173 44.33 33.99 5.20
N ASN A 174 45.04 33.81 6.29
CA ASN A 174 46.33 34.42 6.52
C ASN A 174 47.38 33.34 6.55
#